data_ccbd8174cace7307aacfa1e584d63b35
#
_entry.id   ccbd8174cace7307aacfa1e584d63b35
#
_cell.length_a   1.000
_cell.length_b   1.000
_cell.length_c   1.000
_cell.angle_alpha   90.00
_cell.angle_beta   90.00
_cell.angle_gamma   90.00
#
_symmetry.space_group_name_H-M   'P 1'
#
loop_
_entity.id
_entity.type
_entity.pdbx_description
1 polymer ?
#
loop_
_entity_poly.entity_id
_entity_poly.type
_entity_poly.pdbx_seq_one_letter_code
_entity_poly.pdbx_strand_id
1 'polypeptide(L)'
;MKKLLVLLALISTFTIQASHFMGGIIQVAQTSPDSVSIGMYVVGDQFPTLPQYVTLERWEMNSQGWYDLDGYITLTKINSSTHQGFNTANYGSDYINLDSNKYRFIYTNCCWPILNNSTNSNTSEFVISTDYWHVPNNTTPFAENPMWINMAKDSTNNVMKPIWGIYNCFFTNPDGDSVNFYKTELYSSYSNGVFVPQVQSTTCVAANNDSIIFVSSHLGAHAFGFQIDKYRSGYLLTTQRIQWTFISRSSTLNVTELELEKDPIGVWDWQGRYIQGGVEGLPTNKLYLIRYNDGSYKKIKTL
;
A
#
# COMPACT_ATOMS: atom_id res chain seq x y z
N MET A 1 33.38 38.05 9.33
CA MET A 1 32.80 37.53 8.08
C MET A 1 33.12 36.07 7.82
N LYS A 2 34.38 35.58 7.90
CA LYS A 2 34.71 34.15 7.63
C LYS A 2 33.97 33.15 8.53
N LYS A 3 33.78 33.45 9.82
CA LYS A 3 33.05 32.56 10.78
C LYS A 3 31.53 32.48 10.48
N LEU A 4 30.94 33.54 9.94
CA LEU A 4 29.52 33.54 9.55
C LEU A 4 29.26 32.70 8.30
N LEU A 5 30.19 32.71 7.33
CA LEU A 5 30.14 31.89 6.13
C LEU A 5 30.25 30.40 6.43
N VAL A 6 31.09 30.00 7.41
CA VAL A 6 31.22 28.61 7.85
C VAL A 6 29.93 28.16 8.54
N LEU A 7 29.29 29.00 9.35
CA LEU A 7 28.03 28.70 9.99
C LEU A 7 26.88 28.53 8.98
N LEU A 8 26.83 29.42 7.97
CA LEU A 8 25.87 29.28 6.86
C LEU A 8 26.11 28.01 6.02
N ALA A 9 27.34 27.64 5.76
CA ALA A 9 27.69 26.40 5.06
C ALA A 9 27.33 25.14 5.84
N LEU A 10 27.45 25.19 7.17
CA LEU A 10 27.01 24.08 8.06
C LEU A 10 25.49 23.94 8.11
N ILE A 11 24.74 25.04 8.03
CA ILE A 11 23.27 25.01 8.01
C ILE A 11 22.72 24.52 6.67
N SER A 12 23.42 24.76 5.57
CA SER A 12 23.00 24.34 4.22
C SER A 12 23.19 22.84 3.94
N THR A 13 23.83 22.08 4.82
CA THR A 13 24.04 20.65 4.65
C THR A 13 22.93 19.78 5.25
N PHE A 14 21.98 20.36 5.97
CA PHE A 14 20.77 19.63 6.38
C PHE A 14 19.77 19.67 5.22
N THR A 15 20.02 18.89 4.19
CA THR A 15 18.94 18.47 3.29
C THR A 15 18.00 17.61 4.11
N ILE A 16 16.90 18.19 4.56
CA ILE A 16 15.76 17.43 5.07
C ILE A 16 15.25 16.62 3.87
N GLN A 17 15.77 15.42 3.72
CA GLN A 17 15.23 14.47 2.75
C GLN A 17 13.89 14.01 3.31
N ALA A 18 12.80 14.60 2.84
CA ALA A 18 11.48 14.09 3.13
C ALA A 18 11.37 12.67 2.56
N SER A 19 11.16 11.68 3.42
CA SER A 19 10.85 10.32 2.99
C SER A 19 9.41 10.33 2.49
N HIS A 20 9.20 10.13 1.20
CA HIS A 20 7.86 10.05 0.66
C HIS A 20 7.31 8.63 0.91
N PHE A 21 6.23 8.53 1.65
CA PHE A 21 5.48 7.30 1.82
C PHE A 21 4.49 7.13 0.67
N MET A 22 4.41 5.92 0.14
CA MET A 22 3.61 5.61 -1.05
C MET A 22 2.46 4.65 -0.73
N GLY A 23 2.50 4.01 0.43
CA GLY A 23 1.47 3.08 0.84
C GLY A 23 1.78 2.46 2.18
N GLY A 24 0.76 1.90 2.82
CA GLY A 24 0.97 1.21 4.08
C GLY A 24 -0.31 0.67 4.70
N ILE A 25 -0.13 -0.18 5.71
CA ILE A 25 -1.18 -0.77 6.53
C ILE A 25 -0.68 -0.95 7.96
N ILE A 26 -1.56 -0.69 8.94
CA ILE A 26 -1.34 -1.04 10.34
C ILE A 26 -2.10 -2.32 10.64
N GLN A 27 -1.44 -3.27 11.28
CA GLN A 27 -1.95 -4.57 11.66
C GLN A 27 -1.94 -4.70 13.17
N VAL A 28 -3.00 -5.29 13.73
CA VAL A 28 -3.10 -5.57 15.16
C VAL A 28 -3.40 -7.06 15.31
N ALA A 29 -2.51 -7.79 15.95
CA ALA A 29 -2.65 -9.21 16.21
C ALA A 29 -2.82 -9.44 17.70
N GLN A 30 -3.91 -10.09 18.10
CA GLN A 30 -4.10 -10.50 19.48
C GLN A 30 -3.12 -11.62 19.83
N THR A 31 -2.36 -11.43 20.88
CA THR A 31 -1.33 -12.37 21.36
C THR A 31 -1.75 -13.10 22.63
N SER A 32 -2.60 -12.44 23.43
CA SER A 32 -3.25 -13.02 24.62
C SER A 32 -4.59 -12.30 24.85
N PRO A 33 -5.43 -12.76 25.80
CA PRO A 33 -6.69 -12.08 26.12
C PRO A 33 -6.57 -10.59 26.40
N ASP A 34 -5.45 -10.17 27.00
CA ASP A 34 -5.23 -8.80 27.46
C ASP A 34 -4.09 -8.09 26.70
N SER A 35 -3.56 -8.69 25.62
CA SER A 35 -2.44 -8.09 24.90
C SER A 35 -2.48 -8.31 23.40
N VAL A 36 -1.91 -7.33 22.69
CA VAL A 36 -1.76 -7.33 21.23
C VAL A 36 -0.30 -7.06 20.85
N SER A 37 0.09 -7.49 19.67
CA SER A 37 1.24 -6.94 18.96
C SER A 37 0.75 -6.06 17.82
N ILE A 38 1.45 -4.96 17.56
CA ILE A 38 1.12 -4.07 16.45
C ILE A 38 2.24 -4.14 15.43
N GLY A 39 1.86 -4.43 14.20
CA GLY A 39 2.73 -4.39 13.04
C GLY A 39 2.34 -3.25 12.10
N MET A 40 3.30 -2.77 11.32
CA MET A 40 3.03 -1.84 10.24
C MET A 40 3.90 -2.20 9.04
N TYR A 41 3.28 -2.32 7.88
CA TYR A 41 3.97 -2.41 6.61
C TYR A 41 3.86 -1.08 5.88
N VAL A 42 4.97 -0.59 5.35
CA VAL A 42 5.00 0.63 4.55
C VAL A 42 5.85 0.47 3.30
N VAL A 43 5.48 1.23 2.28
CA VAL A 43 6.23 1.42 1.05
C VAL A 43 6.66 2.88 0.99
N GLY A 44 7.93 3.11 0.76
CA GLY A 44 8.52 4.44 0.55
C GLY A 44 9.20 4.57 -0.79
N ASP A 45 9.50 5.79 -1.18
CA ASP A 45 10.28 6.08 -2.38
C ASP A 45 11.72 5.53 -2.26
N GLN A 46 12.45 5.53 -3.37
CA GLN A 46 13.85 5.03 -3.45
C GLN A 46 14.79 5.72 -2.48
N PHE A 47 14.54 6.97 -2.15
CA PHE A 47 15.36 7.79 -1.26
C PHE A 47 14.48 8.70 -0.40
N PRO A 48 14.77 8.86 0.89
CA PRO A 48 15.80 8.20 1.70
C PRO A 48 15.38 6.83 2.23
N THR A 49 16.31 6.15 2.94
CA THR A 49 16.00 4.90 3.65
C THR A 49 14.90 5.14 4.67
N LEU A 50 13.93 4.22 4.73
CA LEU A 50 12.86 4.24 5.73
C LEU A 50 13.45 4.27 7.17
N PRO A 51 12.88 5.02 8.10
CA PRO A 51 13.44 5.23 9.43
C PRO A 51 13.55 3.92 10.23
N GLN A 52 14.44 3.90 11.24
CA GLN A 52 14.58 2.74 12.13
C GLN A 52 13.39 2.58 13.08
N TYR A 53 12.78 3.69 13.47
CA TYR A 53 11.63 3.73 14.36
C TYR A 53 10.52 4.57 13.73
N VAL A 54 9.28 4.18 13.99
CA VAL A 54 8.09 4.95 13.65
C VAL A 54 7.19 5.03 14.87
N THR A 55 6.42 6.09 14.98
CA THR A 55 5.54 6.31 16.13
C THR A 55 4.10 6.35 15.66
N LEU A 56 3.26 5.55 16.28
CA LEU A 56 1.81 5.58 16.12
C LEU A 56 1.19 6.38 17.25
N GLU A 57 0.14 7.13 16.95
CA GLU A 57 -0.78 7.63 17.96
C GLU A 57 -1.73 6.51 18.38
N ARG A 58 -1.95 6.36 19.67
CA ARG A 58 -2.96 5.48 20.26
C ARG A 58 -4.09 6.34 20.81
N TRP A 59 -5.27 6.10 20.32
CA TRP A 59 -6.50 6.76 20.74
C TRP A 59 -7.45 5.71 21.32
N GLU A 60 -8.10 6.02 22.43
CA GLU A 60 -9.05 5.14 23.10
C GLU A 60 -10.47 5.74 23.04
N MET A 61 -11.47 4.90 22.83
CA MET A 61 -12.87 5.33 22.81
C MET A 61 -13.37 5.58 24.23
N ASN A 62 -13.79 6.81 24.49
CA ASN A 62 -14.37 7.18 25.77
C ASN A 62 -15.86 6.73 25.90
N SER A 63 -16.44 6.93 27.08
CA SER A 63 -17.84 6.56 27.38
C SER A 63 -18.90 7.30 26.54
N GLN A 64 -18.51 8.38 25.86
CA GLN A 64 -19.38 9.15 24.97
C GLN A 64 -19.29 8.68 23.50
N GLY A 65 -18.42 7.71 23.22
CA GLY A 65 -18.19 7.19 21.86
C GLY A 65 -17.20 7.99 21.02
N TRP A 66 -16.44 8.91 21.63
CA TRP A 66 -15.39 9.68 20.98
C TRP A 66 -14.01 9.06 21.27
N TYR A 67 -13.08 9.26 20.36
CA TYR A 67 -11.69 8.85 20.56
C TYR A 67 -10.89 9.99 21.18
N ASP A 68 -10.26 9.69 22.31
CA ASP A 68 -9.31 10.59 22.98
C ASP A 68 -7.89 10.05 22.83
N LEU A 69 -6.91 10.94 22.66
CA LEU A 69 -5.51 10.54 22.59
C LEU A 69 -5.06 9.94 23.93
N ASP A 70 -4.70 8.67 23.91
CA ASP A 70 -4.28 7.93 25.10
C ASP A 70 -2.75 7.80 25.20
N GLY A 71 -2.02 7.93 24.08
CA GLY A 71 -0.58 7.89 24.07
C GLY A 71 0.04 7.59 22.72
N TYR A 72 1.30 7.16 22.77
CA TYR A 72 2.11 6.88 21.60
C TYR A 72 2.75 5.51 21.70
N ILE A 73 2.86 4.82 20.55
CA ILE A 73 3.50 3.51 20.45
C ILE A 73 4.64 3.62 19.45
N THR A 74 5.84 3.26 19.89
CA THR A 74 7.00 3.19 19.00
C THR A 74 7.12 1.79 18.41
N LEU A 75 7.15 1.70 17.09
CA LEU A 75 7.44 0.48 16.36
C LEU A 75 8.88 0.49 15.88
N THR A 76 9.53 -0.64 16.02
CA THR A 76 10.91 -0.86 15.55
C THR A 76 10.89 -1.55 14.19
N LYS A 77 11.75 -1.11 13.28
CA LYS A 77 11.93 -1.76 11.97
C LYS A 77 12.49 -3.16 12.15
N ILE A 78 11.72 -4.16 11.75
CA ILE A 78 12.09 -5.58 11.82
C ILE A 78 12.93 -5.97 10.62
N ASN A 79 12.48 -5.60 9.43
CA ASN A 79 13.17 -5.85 8.17
C ASN A 79 12.84 -4.77 7.14
N SER A 80 13.63 -4.73 6.10
CA SER A 80 13.37 -3.89 4.93
C SER A 80 13.92 -4.56 3.68
N SER A 81 13.30 -4.26 2.56
CA SER A 81 13.73 -4.72 1.24
C SER A 81 13.52 -3.62 0.20
N THR A 82 14.14 -3.80 -0.95
CA THR A 82 13.87 -2.96 -2.12
C THR A 82 13.18 -3.82 -3.16
N HIS A 83 12.01 -3.40 -3.61
CA HIS A 83 11.25 -4.09 -4.62
C HIS A 83 10.87 -3.13 -5.75
N GLN A 84 11.26 -3.48 -7.00
CA GLN A 84 11.07 -2.67 -8.22
C GLN A 84 11.50 -1.20 -8.05
N GLY A 85 12.53 -0.95 -7.25
CA GLY A 85 13.06 0.38 -6.99
C GLY A 85 12.38 1.16 -5.87
N PHE A 86 11.49 0.55 -5.09
CA PHE A 86 10.88 1.15 -3.91
C PHE A 86 11.36 0.46 -2.64
N ASN A 87 11.53 1.24 -1.58
CA ASN A 87 11.89 0.70 -0.28
C ASN A 87 10.63 0.24 0.44
N THR A 88 10.67 -0.97 0.99
CA THR A 88 9.60 -1.51 1.82
C THR A 88 10.14 -1.82 3.21
N ALA A 89 9.35 -1.67 4.24
CA ALA A 89 9.73 -2.05 5.59
C ALA A 89 8.54 -2.60 6.38
N ASN A 90 8.84 -3.58 7.22
CA ASN A 90 7.98 -4.06 8.27
C ASN A 90 8.48 -3.53 9.62
N TYR A 91 7.55 -3.02 10.40
CA TYR A 91 7.75 -2.54 11.74
C TYR A 91 6.92 -3.36 12.71
N GLY A 92 7.37 -3.48 13.94
CA GLY A 92 6.63 -4.18 14.99
C GLY A 92 6.86 -3.57 16.35
N SER A 93 5.87 -3.76 17.24
CA SER A 93 5.98 -3.46 18.67
C SER A 93 6.26 -4.72 19.47
N ASP A 94 6.74 -4.52 20.70
CA ASP A 94 6.56 -5.48 21.77
C ASP A 94 5.07 -5.66 22.10
N TYR A 95 4.75 -6.58 23.00
CA TYR A 95 3.40 -6.79 23.49
C TYR A 95 2.85 -5.55 24.20
N ILE A 96 1.63 -5.16 23.85
CA ILE A 96 0.94 -4.01 24.40
C ILE A 96 -0.31 -4.51 25.11
N ASN A 97 -0.44 -4.18 26.38
CA ASN A 97 -1.66 -4.48 27.12
C ASN A 97 -2.73 -3.49 26.73
N LEU A 98 -3.92 -4.01 26.44
CA LEU A 98 -5.12 -3.26 26.12
C LEU A 98 -6.26 -3.75 27.00
N ASP A 99 -7.07 -2.81 27.49
CA ASP A 99 -8.34 -3.14 28.13
C ASP A 99 -9.39 -3.55 27.09
N SER A 100 -10.52 -4.11 27.53
CA SER A 100 -11.64 -4.49 26.65
C SER A 100 -12.37 -3.24 26.17
N ASN A 101 -11.80 -2.52 25.20
CA ASN A 101 -12.31 -1.28 24.65
C ASN A 101 -12.05 -1.20 23.15
N LYS A 102 -12.43 -0.08 22.52
CA LYS A 102 -12.13 0.26 21.14
C LYS A 102 -10.96 1.23 21.07
N TYR A 103 -10.01 0.90 20.23
CA TYR A 103 -8.80 1.68 20.02
C TYR A 103 -8.70 2.12 18.57
N ARG A 104 -8.00 3.23 18.36
CA ARG A 104 -7.58 3.69 17.04
C ARG A 104 -6.08 3.92 17.05
N PHE A 105 -5.40 3.27 16.14
CA PHE A 105 -3.96 3.44 15.90
C PHE A 105 -3.78 4.22 14.62
N ILE A 106 -2.98 5.29 14.66
CA ILE A 106 -2.79 6.19 13.54
C ILE A 106 -1.31 6.39 13.31
N TYR A 107 -0.91 6.31 12.07
CA TYR A 107 0.38 6.75 11.60
C TYR A 107 0.20 7.92 10.66
N THR A 108 0.86 9.03 10.98
CA THR A 108 0.97 10.19 10.13
C THR A 108 2.42 10.49 9.83
N ASN A 109 2.74 10.87 8.63
CA ASN A 109 4.07 11.33 8.26
C ASN A 109 3.99 12.29 7.08
N CYS A 110 4.91 13.22 6.99
CA CYS A 110 5.14 14.01 5.78
C CYS A 110 5.92 13.16 4.77
N CYS A 111 5.77 13.24 3.55
CA CYS A 111 4.73 13.81 2.70
C CYS A 111 4.48 12.79 1.59
N TRP A 112 3.41 12.95 0.83
CA TRP A 112 3.24 12.17 -0.39
C TRP A 112 4.27 12.59 -1.45
N PRO A 113 4.67 11.70 -2.37
CA PRO A 113 5.31 12.12 -3.61
C PRO A 113 4.36 13.02 -4.42
N ILE A 114 4.85 13.66 -5.46
CA ILE A 114 3.99 14.40 -6.38
C ILE A 114 3.02 13.41 -7.04
N LEU A 115 1.73 13.58 -6.77
CA LEU A 115 0.66 12.74 -7.28
C LEU A 115 -0.07 13.41 -8.43
N ASN A 116 -0.37 12.66 -9.49
CA ASN A 116 -1.11 13.18 -10.65
C ASN A 116 -2.61 13.30 -10.41
N ASN A 117 -3.13 12.63 -9.41
CA ASN A 117 -4.54 12.65 -9.04
C ASN A 117 -4.87 13.44 -7.78
N SER A 118 -3.92 14.23 -7.28
CA SER A 118 -4.10 15.04 -6.09
C SER A 118 -3.40 16.38 -6.20
N THR A 119 -4.05 17.43 -5.73
CA THR A 119 -3.45 18.77 -5.61
C THR A 119 -2.69 18.87 -4.28
N ASN A 120 -1.52 19.54 -4.30
CA ASN A 120 -0.70 19.77 -3.11
C ASN A 120 -0.25 18.50 -2.37
N SER A 121 -0.13 17.37 -3.06
CA SER A 121 0.27 16.10 -2.44
C SER A 121 1.61 16.17 -1.72
N ASN A 122 2.58 16.91 -2.26
CA ASN A 122 3.91 17.08 -1.67
C ASN A 122 3.94 17.88 -0.35
N THR A 123 2.82 18.46 0.06
CA THR A 123 2.64 19.15 1.36
C THR A 123 1.60 18.47 2.24
N SER A 124 0.94 17.44 1.74
CA SER A 124 -0.08 16.68 2.46
C SER A 124 0.54 15.51 3.21
N GLU A 125 0.01 15.20 4.37
CA GLU A 125 0.46 14.06 5.16
C GLU A 125 0.01 12.73 4.54
N PHE A 126 0.85 11.73 4.69
CA PHE A 126 0.48 10.34 4.53
C PHE A 126 -0.19 9.86 5.81
N VAL A 127 -1.42 9.36 5.73
CA VAL A 127 -2.22 8.96 6.91
C VAL A 127 -2.78 7.57 6.71
N ILE A 128 -2.43 6.65 7.58
CA ILE A 128 -3.06 5.33 7.67
C ILE A 128 -3.55 5.08 9.09
N SER A 129 -4.60 4.29 9.24
CA SER A 129 -5.14 4.00 10.58
C SER A 129 -5.79 2.64 10.67
N THR A 130 -5.92 2.16 11.90
CA THR A 130 -6.68 0.95 12.23
C THR A 130 -7.53 1.23 13.46
N ASP A 131 -8.86 1.16 13.28
CA ASP A 131 -9.80 1.07 14.40
C ASP A 131 -9.91 -0.40 14.80
N TYR A 132 -9.73 -0.68 16.07
CA TYR A 132 -9.64 -2.03 16.60
C TYR A 132 -10.48 -2.17 17.86
N TRP A 133 -11.41 -3.12 17.87
CA TRP A 133 -12.12 -3.49 19.08
C TRP A 133 -11.42 -4.67 19.75
N HIS A 134 -10.88 -4.42 20.95
CA HIS A 134 -10.19 -5.47 21.70
C HIS A 134 -11.19 -6.43 22.34
N VAL A 135 -11.50 -7.48 21.59
CA VAL A 135 -12.35 -8.61 22.00
C VAL A 135 -11.62 -9.94 21.71
N PRO A 136 -11.97 -11.04 22.40
CA PRO A 136 -11.27 -12.31 22.21
C PRO A 136 -11.18 -12.78 20.76
N ASN A 137 -10.00 -13.24 20.37
CA ASN A 137 -9.67 -13.76 19.04
C ASN A 137 -9.93 -12.72 17.92
N ASN A 138 -9.65 -11.46 18.18
CA ASN A 138 -9.72 -10.43 17.15
C ASN A 138 -8.31 -10.04 16.66
N THR A 139 -7.98 -10.44 15.44
CA THR A 139 -6.77 -10.06 14.73
C THR A 139 -7.19 -9.35 13.44
N THR A 140 -6.57 -8.21 13.11
CA THR A 140 -6.92 -7.51 11.87
C THR A 140 -6.54 -8.32 10.64
N PRO A 141 -7.27 -8.19 9.53
CA PRO A 141 -6.80 -8.69 8.24
C PRO A 141 -5.44 -8.11 7.88
N PHE A 142 -4.62 -8.85 7.17
CA PHE A 142 -3.35 -8.34 6.65
C PHE A 142 -3.18 -8.67 5.17
N ALA A 143 -2.51 -7.76 4.47
CA ALA A 143 -2.19 -7.92 3.05
C ALA A 143 -0.93 -8.78 2.90
N GLU A 144 -1.00 -9.79 2.06
CA GLU A 144 0.13 -10.68 1.77
C GLU A 144 1.09 -10.11 0.72
N ASN A 145 0.64 -9.15 -0.06
CA ASN A 145 1.39 -8.60 -1.20
C ASN A 145 1.71 -7.11 -1.02
N PRO A 146 2.82 -6.64 -1.60
CA PRO A 146 3.12 -5.21 -1.63
C PRO A 146 1.99 -4.44 -2.33
N MET A 147 1.59 -3.36 -1.70
CA MET A 147 0.39 -2.58 -2.00
C MET A 147 0.61 -1.55 -3.11
N TRP A 148 1.47 -1.80 -4.06
CA TRP A 148 1.75 -0.91 -5.18
C TRP A 148 1.91 -1.69 -6.48
N ILE A 149 1.54 -1.08 -7.58
CA ILE A 149 1.55 -1.70 -8.89
C ILE A 149 2.30 -0.80 -9.85
N ASN A 150 3.29 -1.36 -10.55
CA ASN A 150 3.84 -0.76 -11.75
C ASN A 150 2.95 -1.14 -12.93
N MET A 151 2.29 -0.16 -13.50
CA MET A 151 1.50 -0.36 -14.70
C MET A 151 2.25 0.27 -15.88
N ALA A 152 2.60 -0.55 -16.87
CA ALA A 152 3.20 -0.07 -18.10
C ALA A 152 2.12 0.49 -19.05
N LYS A 153 2.38 1.66 -19.64
CA LYS A 153 1.53 2.22 -20.69
C LYS A 153 1.96 1.66 -22.05
N ASP A 154 1.03 1.14 -22.81
CA ASP A 154 1.28 0.78 -24.20
C ASP A 154 1.37 2.06 -25.05
N SER A 155 2.57 2.39 -25.52
CA SER A 155 2.88 3.60 -26.29
C SER A 155 2.88 3.40 -27.81
N THR A 156 2.39 2.25 -28.28
CA THR A 156 2.35 1.98 -29.71
C THR A 156 1.36 2.87 -30.44
N ASN A 157 1.51 4.04 -30.68
CA ASN A 157 0.80 4.94 -31.61
C ASN A 157 0.55 6.37 -31.11
N ASN A 158 1.31 6.92 -30.16
CA ASN A 158 1.11 8.28 -29.65
C ASN A 158 -0.30 8.62 -29.14
N VAL A 159 -1.22 7.67 -29.12
CA VAL A 159 -2.55 7.81 -28.54
C VAL A 159 -2.50 7.31 -27.11
N MET A 160 -2.78 8.18 -26.16
CA MET A 160 -2.92 7.85 -24.76
C MET A 160 -4.09 6.88 -24.57
N LYS A 161 -3.85 5.58 -24.64
CA LYS A 161 -4.84 4.60 -24.23
C LYS A 161 -4.87 4.53 -22.71
N PRO A 162 -6.04 4.49 -22.09
CA PRO A 162 -6.12 4.28 -20.65
C PRO A 162 -5.45 2.93 -20.29
N ILE A 163 -4.65 2.94 -19.24
CA ILE A 163 -4.04 1.73 -18.71
C ILE A 163 -5.09 1.07 -17.84
N TRP A 164 -5.40 -0.16 -18.18
CA TRP A 164 -6.27 -1.00 -17.38
C TRP A 164 -5.42 -1.96 -16.57
N GLY A 165 -5.67 -2.05 -15.27
CA GLY A 165 -5.08 -3.06 -14.43
C GLY A 165 -6.13 -3.59 -13.46
N ILE A 166 -6.14 -4.91 -13.31
CA ILE A 166 -6.86 -5.58 -12.24
C ILE A 166 -5.80 -6.10 -11.29
N TYR A 167 -5.89 -5.69 -10.05
CA TYR A 167 -5.04 -6.18 -8.98
C TYR A 167 -5.88 -7.00 -8.00
N ASN A 168 -5.52 -8.25 -7.83
CA ASN A 168 -6.14 -9.10 -6.85
C ASN A 168 -5.50 -8.83 -5.49
N CYS A 169 -6.30 -8.37 -4.56
CA CYS A 169 -5.90 -8.13 -3.19
C CYS A 169 -6.15 -9.39 -2.37
N PHE A 170 -5.08 -10.04 -1.94
CA PHE A 170 -5.21 -11.17 -1.04
C PHE A 170 -5.06 -10.68 0.40
N PHE A 171 -6.13 -10.83 1.16
CA PHE A 171 -6.13 -10.55 2.59
C PHE A 171 -6.22 -11.85 3.36
N THR A 172 -5.23 -12.10 4.20
CA THR A 172 -5.33 -13.17 5.18
C THR A 172 -6.18 -12.69 6.35
N ASN A 173 -7.23 -13.44 6.65
CA ASN A 173 -8.10 -13.22 7.80
C ASN A 173 -8.03 -14.45 8.71
N PRO A 174 -7.15 -14.45 9.72
CA PRO A 174 -6.84 -15.64 10.51
C PRO A 174 -8.01 -16.12 11.36
N ASP A 175 -8.96 -15.27 11.68
CA ASP A 175 -10.07 -15.59 12.58
C ASP A 175 -11.30 -16.13 11.84
N GLY A 176 -11.31 -16.13 10.50
CA GLY A 176 -12.43 -16.61 9.69
C GLY A 176 -13.65 -15.69 9.67
N ASP A 177 -13.54 -14.47 10.19
CA ASP A 177 -14.58 -13.46 10.16
C ASP A 177 -14.84 -12.93 8.74
N SER A 178 -15.98 -12.29 8.48
CA SER A 178 -16.24 -11.68 7.17
C SER A 178 -15.46 -10.39 6.98
N VAL A 179 -14.93 -10.18 5.77
CA VAL A 179 -14.14 -8.99 5.42
C VAL A 179 -14.76 -8.32 4.22
N ASN A 180 -14.92 -6.99 4.29
CA ASN A 180 -15.31 -6.14 3.16
C ASN A 180 -14.15 -5.21 2.81
N PHE A 181 -13.83 -5.11 1.53
CA PHE A 181 -12.82 -4.23 1.00
C PHE A 181 -13.42 -3.29 -0.04
N TYR A 182 -13.20 -1.99 0.11
CA TYR A 182 -13.73 -0.99 -0.81
C TYR A 182 -12.88 0.28 -0.88
N LYS A 183 -13.08 1.05 -1.94
CA LYS A 183 -12.46 2.36 -2.11
C LYS A 183 -13.06 3.35 -1.12
N THR A 184 -12.22 4.16 -0.49
CA THR A 184 -12.61 5.29 0.34
C THR A 184 -11.88 6.56 -0.10
N GLU A 185 -12.00 7.62 0.68
CA GLU A 185 -11.25 8.86 0.46
C GLU A 185 -9.77 8.66 0.79
N LEU A 186 -8.91 9.39 0.09
CA LEU A 186 -7.54 9.60 0.49
C LEU A 186 -7.53 10.70 1.55
N TYR A 187 -6.76 10.54 2.62
CA TYR A 187 -6.69 11.53 3.69
C TYR A 187 -5.37 12.30 3.63
N SER A 188 -5.45 13.62 3.88
CA SER A 188 -4.32 14.53 3.86
C SER A 188 -3.77 14.85 5.25
N SER A 189 -4.55 14.61 6.28
CA SER A 189 -4.15 14.77 7.68
C SER A 189 -5.17 14.13 8.63
N TYR A 190 -4.76 13.99 9.89
CA TYR A 190 -5.66 13.65 10.99
C TYR A 190 -5.47 14.69 12.09
N SER A 191 -6.55 15.35 12.49
CA SER A 191 -6.49 16.38 13.52
C SER A 191 -7.77 16.39 14.35
N ASN A 192 -7.64 16.52 15.65
CA ASN A 192 -8.76 16.60 16.60
C ASN A 192 -9.80 15.49 16.45
N GLY A 193 -9.36 14.25 16.20
CA GLY A 193 -10.25 13.10 16.05
C GLY A 193 -10.85 12.94 14.64
N VAL A 194 -10.56 13.83 13.70
CA VAL A 194 -11.16 13.86 12.36
C VAL A 194 -10.13 13.62 11.25
N PHE A 195 -10.47 12.76 10.31
CA PHE A 195 -9.72 12.59 9.07
C PHE A 195 -10.09 13.69 8.09
N VAL A 196 -9.09 14.38 7.55
CA VAL A 196 -9.27 15.44 6.54
C VAL A 196 -9.09 14.84 5.15
N PRO A 197 -10.13 14.83 4.30
CA PRO A 197 -10.02 14.30 2.96
C PRO A 197 -9.04 15.09 2.10
N GLN A 198 -8.30 14.37 1.25
CA GLN A 198 -7.47 14.95 0.20
C GLN A 198 -8.31 15.18 -1.05
N VAL A 199 -8.23 16.38 -1.61
CA VAL A 199 -8.88 16.68 -2.89
C VAL A 199 -8.21 15.87 -4.00
N GLN A 200 -8.99 15.00 -4.65
CA GLN A 200 -8.55 14.16 -5.76
C GLN A 200 -9.16 14.62 -7.08
N SER A 201 -8.37 14.61 -8.14
CA SER A 201 -8.86 14.70 -9.50
C SER A 201 -9.46 13.36 -9.96
N THR A 202 -10.29 13.40 -10.98
CA THR A 202 -11.09 12.27 -11.47
C THR A 202 -10.27 11.16 -12.15
N THR A 203 -9.48 10.42 -11.39
CA THR A 203 -8.92 9.15 -11.87
C THR A 203 -9.83 8.02 -11.42
N CYS A 204 -10.20 7.12 -12.33
CA CYS A 204 -11.16 6.08 -12.03
C CYS A 204 -10.46 4.90 -11.33
N VAL A 205 -10.87 4.61 -10.11
CA VAL A 205 -10.53 3.39 -9.38
C VAL A 205 -11.81 2.80 -8.82
N ALA A 206 -11.99 1.51 -9.00
CA ALA A 206 -13.00 0.73 -8.32
C ALA A 206 -12.33 -0.37 -7.50
N ALA A 207 -12.88 -0.65 -6.34
CA ALA A 207 -12.47 -1.77 -5.50
C ALA A 207 -13.70 -2.58 -5.11
N ASN A 208 -13.55 -3.88 -5.11
CA ASN A 208 -14.51 -4.83 -4.55
C ASN A 208 -13.72 -5.90 -3.78
N ASN A 209 -14.40 -6.70 -2.99
CA ASN A 209 -13.87 -7.56 -1.91
C ASN A 209 -12.49 -8.20 -2.10
N ASP A 210 -11.98 -8.36 -3.29
CA ASP A 210 -10.72 -9.04 -3.60
C ASP A 210 -9.92 -8.40 -4.72
N SER A 211 -10.41 -7.32 -5.34
CA SER A 211 -9.74 -6.73 -6.48
C SER A 211 -9.85 -5.20 -6.56
N ILE A 212 -8.83 -4.58 -7.10
CA ILE A 212 -8.79 -3.16 -7.45
C ILE A 212 -8.68 -3.05 -8.98
N ILE A 213 -9.58 -2.28 -9.57
CA ILE A 213 -9.53 -1.91 -10.98
C ILE A 213 -9.01 -0.47 -11.06
N PHE A 214 -7.88 -0.29 -11.71
CA PHE A 214 -7.26 1.02 -11.90
C PHE A 214 -7.28 1.41 -13.37
N VAL A 215 -7.67 2.66 -13.65
CA VAL A 215 -7.63 3.23 -14.99
C VAL A 215 -7.00 4.62 -14.92
N SER A 216 -5.94 4.85 -15.68
CA SER A 216 -5.33 6.17 -15.80
C SER A 216 -4.95 6.49 -17.24
N SER A 217 -5.19 7.72 -17.66
CA SER A 217 -4.70 8.29 -18.91
C SER A 217 -3.34 9.02 -18.75
N HIS A 218 -2.88 9.20 -17.52
CA HIS A 218 -1.67 9.97 -17.22
C HIS A 218 -0.56 9.06 -16.69
N LEU A 219 0.68 9.38 -17.04
CA LEU A 219 1.86 8.75 -16.45
C LEU A 219 2.14 9.36 -15.08
N GLY A 220 2.75 8.56 -14.19
CA GLY A 220 3.19 8.99 -12.88
C GLY A 220 2.49 8.33 -11.71
N ALA A 221 2.59 8.92 -10.54
CA ALA A 221 2.05 8.39 -9.30
C ALA A 221 0.60 8.83 -9.07
N HIS A 222 -0.23 7.90 -8.64
CA HIS A 222 -1.64 8.11 -8.31
C HIS A 222 -1.95 7.42 -6.99
N ALA A 223 -2.34 8.15 -5.95
CA ALA A 223 -2.68 7.57 -4.67
C ALA A 223 -4.20 7.49 -4.46
N PHE A 224 -4.62 6.45 -3.76
CA PHE A 224 -6.02 6.20 -3.41
C PHE A 224 -6.13 5.67 -1.99
N GLY A 225 -7.25 6.02 -1.35
CA GLY A 225 -7.65 5.45 -0.07
C GLY A 225 -8.50 4.19 -0.28
N PHE A 226 -8.26 3.20 0.56
CA PHE A 226 -9.08 2.00 0.66
C PHE A 226 -9.38 1.70 2.11
N GLN A 227 -10.45 0.95 2.33
CA GLN A 227 -10.88 0.53 3.66
C GLN A 227 -11.15 -0.97 3.67
N ILE A 228 -10.72 -1.60 4.76
CA ILE A 228 -10.99 -3.00 5.07
C ILE A 228 -11.78 -3.01 6.37
N ASP A 229 -13.01 -3.47 6.29
CA ASP A 229 -13.88 -3.68 7.45
C ASP A 229 -14.01 -5.17 7.75
N LYS A 230 -13.85 -5.54 9.01
CA LYS A 230 -14.00 -6.90 9.50
C LYS A 230 -15.20 -7.01 10.42
N TYR A 231 -16.03 -8.01 10.19
CA TYR A 231 -17.26 -8.24 10.91
C TYR A 231 -17.32 -9.67 11.50
N ARG A 232 -17.82 -9.78 12.73
CA ARG A 232 -18.18 -11.01 13.38
C ARG A 232 -19.65 -10.98 13.80
N SER A 233 -20.45 -11.91 13.32
CA SER A 233 -21.90 -11.97 13.62
C SER A 233 -22.63 -10.63 13.38
N GLY A 234 -22.23 -9.89 12.35
CA GLY A 234 -22.79 -8.58 12.00
C GLY A 234 -22.22 -7.39 12.77
N TYR A 235 -21.37 -7.60 13.76
CA TYR A 235 -20.71 -6.51 14.50
C TYR A 235 -19.37 -6.15 13.87
N LEU A 236 -19.15 -4.85 13.65
CA LEU A 236 -17.89 -4.30 13.15
C LEU A 236 -16.82 -4.41 14.24
N LEU A 237 -15.78 -5.18 13.98
CA LEU A 237 -14.66 -5.39 14.89
C LEU A 237 -13.43 -4.54 14.56
N THR A 238 -13.14 -4.35 13.27
CA THR A 238 -12.00 -3.53 12.86
C THR A 238 -12.32 -2.75 11.59
N THR A 239 -11.71 -1.58 11.47
CA THR A 239 -11.67 -0.77 10.25
C THR A 239 -10.23 -0.36 9.99
N GLN A 240 -9.63 -0.86 8.92
CA GLN A 240 -8.31 -0.44 8.50
C GLN A 240 -8.44 0.54 7.34
N ARG A 241 -7.90 1.76 7.50
CA ARG A 241 -7.80 2.76 6.43
C ARG A 241 -6.39 2.75 5.92
N ILE A 242 -6.27 2.35 4.68
CA ILE A 242 -5.00 2.14 3.99
C ILE A 242 -4.89 3.08 2.81
N GLN A 243 -3.66 3.43 2.48
CA GLN A 243 -3.38 4.32 1.36
C GLN A 243 -2.37 3.68 0.44
N TRP A 244 -2.67 3.63 -0.86
CA TRP A 244 -1.84 2.98 -1.87
C TRP A 244 -1.55 3.90 -3.02
N THR A 245 -0.33 3.84 -3.53
CA THR A 245 0.07 4.56 -4.73
C THR A 245 0.27 3.59 -5.87
N PHE A 246 -0.38 3.90 -6.99
CA PHE A 246 -0.22 3.24 -8.27
C PHE A 246 0.70 4.08 -9.15
N ILE A 247 1.68 3.45 -9.79
CA ILE A 247 2.60 4.14 -10.67
C ILE A 247 2.39 3.66 -12.09
N SER A 248 1.99 4.58 -12.97
CA SER A 248 1.93 4.34 -14.40
C SER A 248 3.20 4.83 -15.08
N ARG A 249 3.91 3.94 -15.77
CA ARG A 249 5.14 4.23 -16.50
C ARG A 249 4.94 4.04 -18.00
N SER A 250 5.72 4.77 -18.82
CA SER A 250 5.76 4.52 -20.26
C SER A 250 6.44 3.18 -20.54
N SER A 251 5.91 2.40 -21.46
CA SER A 251 6.52 1.15 -21.93
C SER A 251 7.81 1.37 -22.75
N THR A 252 8.16 2.61 -23.05
CA THR A 252 9.39 2.95 -23.78
C THR A 252 10.67 2.93 -22.93
N LEU A 253 10.60 2.60 -21.66
CA LEU A 253 11.79 2.16 -20.96
C LEU A 253 12.19 0.81 -21.59
N ASN A 254 13.16 0.86 -22.51
CA ASN A 254 14.07 -0.25 -22.74
C ASN A 254 14.82 -0.52 -21.43
N VAL A 255 14.13 -1.04 -20.43
CA VAL A 255 14.77 -1.84 -19.44
C VAL A 255 15.18 -3.06 -20.25
N THR A 256 16.45 -3.15 -20.58
CA THR A 256 17.08 -4.43 -20.75
C THR A 256 16.78 -5.12 -19.42
N GLU A 257 15.62 -5.76 -19.31
CA GLU A 257 15.39 -6.77 -18.30
C GLU A 257 16.60 -7.67 -18.47
N LEU A 258 17.47 -7.70 -17.48
CA LEU A 258 18.26 -8.87 -17.25
C LEU A 258 17.19 -9.97 -17.18
N GLU A 259 17.00 -10.65 -18.30
CA GLU A 259 16.26 -11.89 -18.37
C GLU A 259 17.03 -12.87 -17.48
N LEU A 260 16.79 -12.80 -16.19
CA LEU A 260 16.93 -13.97 -15.35
C LEU A 260 16.10 -15.02 -16.07
N GLU A 261 16.70 -16.11 -16.49
CA GLU A 261 16.02 -17.23 -17.12
C GLU A 261 14.83 -17.60 -16.25
N LYS A 262 13.66 -17.11 -16.65
CA LYS A 262 12.41 -17.37 -15.94
C LYS A 262 11.80 -18.59 -16.59
N ASP A 263 11.71 -19.67 -15.86
CA ASP A 263 11.09 -20.89 -16.34
C ASP A 263 9.55 -20.73 -16.36
N PRO A 264 8.92 -20.92 -17.52
CA PRO A 264 7.46 -20.90 -17.60
C PRO A 264 6.87 -22.13 -16.91
N ILE A 265 5.99 -21.89 -15.92
CA ILE A 265 5.33 -22.96 -15.17
C ILE A 265 3.90 -23.23 -15.67
N GLY A 266 3.37 -22.37 -16.54
CA GLY A 266 2.05 -22.58 -17.12
C GLY A 266 1.73 -21.58 -18.22
N VAL A 267 0.90 -22.01 -19.18
CA VAL A 267 0.42 -21.22 -20.32
C VAL A 267 -1.10 -21.32 -20.39
N TRP A 268 -1.78 -20.20 -20.59
CA TRP A 268 -3.23 -20.14 -20.76
C TRP A 268 -3.57 -19.36 -22.03
N ASP A 269 -4.65 -19.75 -22.69
CA ASP A 269 -5.19 -18.94 -23.79
C ASP A 269 -5.95 -17.71 -23.24
N TRP A 270 -6.40 -16.84 -24.14
CA TRP A 270 -7.14 -15.62 -23.79
C TRP A 270 -8.50 -15.90 -23.12
N GLN A 271 -9.01 -17.14 -23.18
CA GLN A 271 -10.23 -17.60 -22.51
C GLN A 271 -9.95 -18.21 -21.11
N GLY A 272 -8.70 -18.19 -20.69
CA GLY A 272 -8.27 -18.75 -19.40
C GLY A 272 -8.11 -20.27 -19.38
N ARG A 273 -8.13 -20.94 -20.55
CA ARG A 273 -7.93 -22.41 -20.62
C ARG A 273 -6.46 -22.72 -20.59
N TYR A 274 -6.07 -23.67 -19.74
CA TYR A 274 -4.69 -24.13 -19.62
C TYR A 274 -4.26 -24.89 -20.88
N ILE A 275 -3.07 -24.58 -21.40
CA ILE A 275 -2.46 -25.23 -22.57
C ILE A 275 -1.41 -26.22 -22.09
N GLN A 276 -1.64 -27.50 -22.32
CA GLN A 276 -0.63 -28.53 -22.08
C GLN A 276 0.48 -28.46 -23.17
N GLY A 277 1.73 -28.58 -22.74
CA GLY A 277 2.87 -28.59 -23.64
C GLY A 277 3.77 -27.34 -23.59
N GLY A 278 3.45 -26.38 -22.73
CA GLY A 278 4.30 -25.19 -22.50
C GLY A 278 4.25 -24.17 -23.63
N VAL A 279 5.34 -23.41 -23.79
CA VAL A 279 5.42 -22.28 -24.74
C VAL A 279 5.76 -22.75 -26.16
N GLU A 280 6.40 -23.91 -26.29
CA GLU A 280 6.82 -24.46 -27.56
C GLU A 280 5.63 -25.02 -28.33
N GLY A 281 5.50 -24.63 -29.61
CA GLY A 281 4.42 -25.12 -30.49
C GLY A 281 3.08 -24.44 -30.31
N LEU A 282 2.99 -23.29 -29.65
CA LEU A 282 1.76 -22.51 -29.56
C LEU A 282 1.27 -22.08 -30.94
N PRO A 283 -0.03 -22.27 -31.25
CA PRO A 283 -0.62 -21.78 -32.50
C PRO A 283 -0.34 -20.31 -32.75
N THR A 284 -0.03 -19.98 -34.02
CA THR A 284 0.27 -18.60 -34.43
C THR A 284 -0.96 -17.71 -34.40
N ASN A 285 -0.75 -16.40 -34.33
CA ASN A 285 -1.77 -15.36 -34.39
C ASN A 285 -2.78 -15.39 -33.21
N LYS A 286 -2.37 -15.93 -32.06
CA LYS A 286 -3.20 -15.99 -30.85
C LYS A 286 -2.51 -15.32 -29.67
N LEU A 287 -3.32 -15.01 -28.67
CA LEU A 287 -2.90 -14.36 -27.44
C LEU A 287 -2.83 -15.39 -26.31
N TYR A 288 -1.73 -15.37 -25.55
CA TYR A 288 -1.48 -16.28 -24.43
C TYR A 288 -1.02 -15.51 -23.20
N LEU A 289 -1.28 -16.08 -22.04
CA LEU A 289 -0.78 -15.65 -20.75
C LEU A 289 0.19 -16.72 -20.23
N ILE A 290 1.43 -16.35 -19.98
CA ILE A 290 2.46 -17.24 -19.43
C ILE A 290 2.69 -16.85 -17.97
N ARG A 291 2.67 -17.84 -17.08
CA ARG A 291 3.10 -17.71 -15.69
C ARG A 291 4.48 -18.29 -15.53
N TYR A 292 5.32 -17.60 -14.77
CA TYR A 292 6.69 -18.00 -14.46
C TYR A 292 6.81 -18.50 -13.02
N ASN A 293 7.94 -19.19 -12.74
CA ASN A 293 8.27 -19.73 -11.42
C ASN A 293 8.41 -18.69 -10.31
N ASP A 294 8.69 -17.42 -10.66
CA ASP A 294 8.72 -16.27 -9.74
C ASP A 294 7.32 -15.69 -9.44
N GLY A 295 6.26 -16.31 -9.96
CA GLY A 295 4.88 -15.85 -9.82
C GLY A 295 4.48 -14.74 -10.80
N SER A 296 5.40 -14.21 -11.60
CA SER A 296 5.09 -13.19 -12.62
C SER A 296 4.33 -13.78 -13.80
N TYR A 297 3.64 -12.88 -14.56
CA TYR A 297 2.90 -13.25 -15.76
C TYR A 297 3.38 -12.42 -16.95
N LYS A 298 3.45 -13.04 -18.13
CA LYS A 298 3.74 -12.37 -19.41
C LYS A 298 2.65 -12.67 -20.41
N LYS A 299 2.12 -11.64 -21.05
CA LYS A 299 1.18 -11.77 -22.17
C LYS A 299 1.97 -11.78 -23.47
N ILE A 300 1.80 -12.81 -24.27
CA ILE A 300 2.44 -12.91 -25.57
C ILE A 300 1.40 -13.05 -26.69
N LYS A 301 1.72 -12.50 -27.85
CA LYS A 301 1.03 -12.77 -29.09
C LYS A 301 1.97 -13.55 -29.98
N THR A 302 1.61 -14.76 -30.35
CA THR A 302 2.37 -15.54 -31.35
C THR A 302 2.18 -14.93 -32.74
N LEU A 303 3.24 -14.81 -33.49
CA LEU A 303 3.24 -14.30 -34.87
C LEU A 303 2.89 -15.38 -35.89
#